data_4bbc188087ff6bfa921440014901da44
#
_entry.id   4bbc188087ff6bfa921440014901da44
#
_cell.length_a   1.000
_cell.length_b   1.000
_cell.length_c   1.000
_cell.angle_alpha   90.00
_cell.angle_beta   90.00
_cell.angle_gamma   90.00
#
_symmetry.space_group_name_H-M   'P 1'
#
loop_
_entity.id
_entity.type
_entity.pdbx_description
1 polymer ?
#
loop_
_entity_poly.entity_id
_entity_poly.type
_entity_poly.pdbx_seq_one_letter_code
_entity_poly.pdbx_strand_id
1 'polypeptide(L)'
;VRDRLDGARQDAGLRVMKEEEFYKNKPKNVVKIEQDRVWRYTGTDHASGTIAVQYYFGGETSANLCDFFIYMMQAKADTLKDPFRGVPRMVMLDPGSANTSAAFKNLCKSLDVHVQINKPGNPRAKGQVEKANDIVETAFESGLRFTEIHDIDQLNRLAEHWMRYYNGTQKHSRHGMTRYQAWNKIK
;
A
#
# COMPACT_ATOMS: atom_id res chain seq x y z
N VAL A 1 9.11 -6.42 17.09
CA VAL A 1 7.69 -6.20 17.41
C VAL A 1 7.13 -5.29 16.34
N ARG A 2 6.19 -5.79 15.54
CA ARG A 2 5.52 -5.01 14.50
C ARG A 2 4.41 -4.20 15.14
N ASP A 3 4.56 -2.89 15.10
CA ASP A 3 3.46 -1.99 15.48
C ASP A 3 2.46 -1.94 14.31
N ARG A 4 1.19 -1.98 14.61
CA ARG A 4 0.10 -1.87 13.64
C ARG A 4 -0.67 -0.58 13.88
N LEU A 5 -1.14 0.02 12.79
CA LEU A 5 -2.06 1.14 12.86
C LEU A 5 -3.47 0.60 13.06
N ASP A 6 -4.05 0.91 14.20
CA ASP A 6 -5.45 0.59 14.50
C ASP A 6 -6.25 1.87 14.70
N GLY A 7 -7.42 1.92 14.07
CA GLY A 7 -8.38 2.99 14.27
C GLY A 7 -9.03 2.85 15.63
N ALA A 8 -8.82 3.81 16.50
CA ALA A 8 -9.68 4.01 17.64
C ALA A 8 -10.80 4.97 17.25
N ARG A 9 -11.98 4.81 17.85
CA ARG A 9 -13.22 5.57 17.60
C ARG A 9 -12.96 7.03 17.21
N GLN A 10 -13.84 7.62 16.43
CA GLN A 10 -13.79 8.97 15.85
C GLN A 10 -13.27 10.08 16.80
N ASP A 11 -13.39 9.89 18.11
CA ASP A 11 -12.98 10.86 19.14
C ASP A 11 -11.54 10.69 19.64
N ALA A 12 -10.81 9.63 19.24
CA ALA A 12 -9.50 9.28 19.81
C ALA A 12 -8.35 9.36 18.81
N GLY A 13 -8.62 9.63 17.51
CA GLY A 13 -7.62 9.60 16.45
C GLY A 13 -7.11 8.19 16.13
N LEU A 14 -6.20 8.10 15.17
CA LEU A 14 -5.50 6.86 14.82
C LEU A 14 -4.26 6.69 15.70
N ARG A 15 -4.01 5.48 16.20
CA ARG A 15 -2.83 5.18 16.98
C ARG A 15 -2.08 3.96 16.47
N VAL A 16 -0.78 3.95 16.69
CA VAL A 16 0.05 2.75 16.49
C VAL A 16 -0.10 1.85 17.72
N MET A 17 -0.51 0.60 17.51
CA MET A 17 -0.71 -0.39 18.57
C MET A 17 0.29 -1.53 18.41
N LYS A 18 0.83 -2.03 19.51
CA LYS A 18 1.68 -3.23 19.51
C LYS A 18 0.84 -4.48 19.24
N GLU A 19 1.42 -5.44 18.57
CA GLU A 19 0.76 -6.70 18.23
C GLU A 19 0.25 -7.45 19.47
N GLU A 20 0.98 -7.41 20.58
CA GLU A 20 0.59 -8.00 21.86
C GLU A 20 -0.68 -7.35 22.46
N GLU A 21 -0.88 -6.05 22.27
CA GLU A 21 -2.09 -5.37 22.71
C GLU A 21 -3.29 -5.75 21.87
N PHE A 22 -3.08 -5.99 20.59
CA PHE A 22 -4.12 -6.44 19.66
C PHE A 22 -4.69 -7.81 20.04
N TYR A 23 -3.84 -8.78 20.37
CA TYR A 23 -4.29 -10.13 20.72
C TYR A 23 -4.87 -10.28 22.14
N LYS A 24 -4.72 -9.30 23.01
CA LYS A 24 -5.33 -9.30 24.35
C LYS A 24 -6.84 -9.03 24.33
N ASN A 25 -7.38 -8.53 23.23
CA ASN A 25 -8.82 -8.27 23.10
C ASN A 25 -9.60 -9.56 22.82
N LYS A 26 -10.62 -9.84 23.65
CA LYS A 26 -11.41 -11.07 23.60
C LYS A 26 -12.18 -11.24 22.27
N PRO A 27 -12.43 -12.50 21.82
CA PRO A 27 -13.05 -12.80 20.52
C PRO A 27 -14.39 -12.11 20.23
N LYS A 28 -15.18 -11.72 21.25
CA LYS A 28 -16.47 -11.03 21.08
C LYS A 28 -16.39 -9.65 20.43
N ASN A 29 -15.20 -9.03 20.41
CA ASN A 29 -14.98 -7.73 19.81
C ASN A 29 -14.22 -7.78 18.49
N VAL A 30 -13.82 -8.96 18.03
CA VAL A 30 -12.98 -9.13 16.81
C VAL A 30 -13.62 -8.49 15.59
N VAL A 31 -14.89 -8.73 15.33
CA VAL A 31 -15.61 -8.16 14.16
C VAL A 31 -15.62 -6.63 14.18
N LYS A 32 -15.82 -6.03 15.36
CA LYS A 32 -15.83 -4.58 15.51
C LYS A 32 -14.41 -4.00 15.39
N ILE A 33 -13.43 -4.68 15.97
CA ILE A 33 -12.01 -4.31 15.89
C ILE A 33 -11.52 -4.41 14.44
N GLU A 34 -11.95 -5.42 13.68
CA GLU A 34 -11.60 -5.58 12.27
C GLU A 34 -12.18 -4.46 11.40
N GLN A 35 -13.38 -3.97 11.70
CA GLN A 35 -13.99 -2.84 10.99
C GLN A 35 -13.29 -1.52 11.26
N ASP A 36 -12.77 -1.32 12.47
CA ASP A 36 -12.08 -0.11 12.89
C ASP A 36 -10.56 -0.17 12.57
N ARG A 37 -10.08 -1.29 12.04
CA ARG A 37 -8.67 -1.51 11.74
C ARG A 37 -8.27 -0.85 10.44
N VAL A 38 -7.13 -0.18 10.47
CA VAL A 38 -6.51 0.38 9.27
C VAL A 38 -5.64 -0.67 8.59
N TRP A 39 -5.85 -0.84 7.29
CA TRP A 39 -5.12 -1.75 6.43
C TRP A 39 -4.25 -0.98 5.45
N ARG A 40 -2.97 -1.34 5.37
CA ARG A 40 -2.05 -0.81 4.39
C ARG A 40 -2.09 -1.64 3.11
N TYR A 41 -2.32 -0.97 1.99
CA TYR A 41 -2.10 -1.50 0.66
C TYR A 41 -0.80 -0.94 0.10
N THR A 42 0.06 -1.82 -0.39
CA THR A 42 1.36 -1.44 -0.96
C THR A 42 1.49 -2.03 -2.35
N GLY A 43 1.84 -1.20 -3.31
CA GLY A 43 2.18 -1.60 -4.67
C GLY A 43 3.56 -1.13 -5.06
N THR A 44 4.21 -1.84 -5.98
CA THR A 44 5.51 -1.44 -6.49
C THR A 44 5.62 -1.72 -7.97
N ASP A 45 6.18 -0.76 -8.72
CA ASP A 45 6.52 -1.00 -10.11
C ASP A 45 7.81 -1.82 -10.22
N HIS A 46 7.77 -2.87 -11.05
CA HIS A 46 8.89 -3.80 -11.17
C HIS A 46 10.16 -3.15 -11.76
N ALA A 47 9.99 -2.28 -12.74
CA ALA A 47 11.11 -1.70 -13.47
C ALA A 47 11.79 -0.57 -12.68
N SER A 48 11.02 0.41 -12.21
CA SER A 48 11.54 1.59 -11.51
C SER A 48 11.73 1.36 -10.00
N GLY A 49 11.00 0.39 -9.41
CA GLY A 49 10.92 0.20 -7.97
C GLY A 49 10.07 1.26 -7.28
N THR A 50 9.28 2.06 -8.02
CA THR A 50 8.37 3.05 -7.45
C THR A 50 7.42 2.40 -6.48
N ILE A 51 7.25 2.99 -5.29
CA ILE A 51 6.38 2.50 -4.23
C ILE A 51 5.13 3.36 -4.19
N ALA A 52 3.96 2.71 -4.15
CA ALA A 52 2.68 3.32 -3.86
C ALA A 52 2.08 2.71 -2.60
N VAL A 53 1.48 3.55 -1.75
CA VAL A 53 0.88 3.15 -0.48
C VAL A 53 -0.42 3.90 -0.29
N GLN A 54 -1.43 3.20 0.20
CA GLN A 54 -2.65 3.80 0.78
C GLN A 54 -3.17 2.97 1.94
N TYR A 55 -3.92 3.63 2.80
CA TYR A 55 -4.52 3.06 4.00
C TYR A 55 -6.04 3.09 3.90
N TYR A 56 -6.67 2.00 4.33
CA TYR A 56 -8.11 1.80 4.25
C TYR A 56 -8.66 1.21 5.54
N PHE A 57 -9.90 1.53 5.87
CA PHE A 57 -10.67 0.79 6.87
C PHE A 57 -11.34 -0.44 6.26
N GLY A 58 -11.79 -1.36 7.13
CA GLY A 58 -12.68 -2.46 6.76
C GLY A 58 -12.01 -3.70 6.16
N GLY A 59 -10.69 -3.80 6.28
CA GLY A 59 -9.99 -5.05 5.97
C GLY A 59 -9.50 -5.17 4.52
N GLU A 60 -9.00 -6.36 4.22
CA GLU A 60 -8.54 -6.75 2.88
C GLU A 60 -9.74 -7.12 2.01
N THR A 61 -10.41 -6.11 1.47
CA THR A 61 -11.62 -6.28 0.65
C THR A 61 -11.33 -6.07 -0.84
N SER A 62 -12.18 -6.65 -1.70
CA SER A 62 -12.12 -6.42 -3.14
C SER A 62 -12.33 -4.95 -3.52
N ALA A 63 -13.17 -4.23 -2.77
CA ALA A 63 -13.44 -2.82 -3.00
C ALA A 63 -12.18 -1.98 -2.74
N ASN A 64 -11.54 -2.16 -1.57
CA ASN A 64 -10.32 -1.46 -1.22
C ASN A 64 -9.17 -1.78 -2.21
N LEU A 65 -9.08 -3.05 -2.65
CA LEU A 65 -8.10 -3.43 -3.66
C LEU A 65 -8.33 -2.73 -5.01
N CYS A 66 -9.58 -2.69 -5.48
CA CYS A 66 -9.93 -2.01 -6.72
C CYS A 66 -9.64 -0.51 -6.62
N ASP A 67 -10.01 0.13 -5.51
CA ASP A 67 -9.77 1.54 -5.27
C ASP A 67 -8.26 1.85 -5.24
N PHE A 68 -7.48 1.06 -4.50
CA PHE A 68 -6.02 1.20 -4.47
C PHE A 68 -5.39 1.01 -5.86
N PHE A 69 -5.88 0.05 -6.64
CA PHE A 69 -5.38 -0.20 -7.99
C PHE A 69 -5.68 0.99 -8.91
N ILE A 70 -6.89 1.55 -8.84
CA ILE A 70 -7.28 2.77 -9.57
C ILE A 70 -6.41 3.95 -9.12
N TYR A 71 -6.22 4.14 -7.81
CA TYR A 71 -5.35 5.18 -7.27
C TYR A 71 -3.93 5.13 -7.86
N MET A 72 -3.34 3.93 -7.97
CA MET A 72 -2.01 3.79 -8.57
C MET A 72 -1.96 4.23 -10.03
N MET A 73 -3.04 3.99 -10.80
CA MET A 73 -3.12 4.31 -12.21
C MET A 73 -3.46 5.77 -12.50
N GLN A 74 -4.09 6.46 -11.56
CA GLN A 74 -4.52 7.85 -11.74
C GLN A 74 -3.34 8.82 -11.78
N ALA A 75 -3.48 9.87 -12.62
CA ALA A 75 -2.58 11.00 -12.55
C ALA A 75 -2.76 11.76 -11.23
N LYS A 76 -1.64 12.04 -10.56
CA LYS A 76 -1.65 12.84 -9.33
C LYS A 76 -1.77 14.35 -9.67
N ALA A 77 -2.18 15.15 -8.69
CA ALA A 77 -2.39 16.58 -8.87
C ALA A 77 -1.15 17.31 -9.43
N ASP A 78 0.05 16.89 -9.01
CA ASP A 78 1.32 17.42 -9.53
C ASP A 78 2.10 16.28 -10.21
N THR A 79 1.89 16.12 -11.51
CA THR A 79 2.52 15.05 -12.30
C THR A 79 4.03 15.24 -12.51
N LEU A 80 4.57 16.43 -12.25
CA LEU A 80 6.01 16.67 -12.29
C LEU A 80 6.69 16.13 -11.04
N LYS A 81 6.05 16.27 -9.89
CA LYS A 81 6.55 15.77 -8.60
C LYS A 81 6.15 14.33 -8.34
N ASP A 82 5.05 13.85 -8.94
CA ASP A 82 4.60 12.47 -8.86
C ASP A 82 4.19 11.96 -10.25
N PRO A 83 5.15 11.49 -11.05
CA PRO A 83 4.90 11.02 -12.40
C PRO A 83 4.29 9.62 -12.47
N PHE A 84 4.19 8.90 -11.34
CA PHE A 84 3.72 7.52 -11.31
C PHE A 84 2.23 7.42 -11.64
N ARG A 85 1.91 6.93 -12.82
CA ARG A 85 0.55 6.81 -13.35
C ARG A 85 0.50 5.88 -14.55
N GLY A 86 -0.69 5.46 -14.94
CA GLY A 86 -0.95 4.71 -16.16
C GLY A 86 -1.35 3.26 -15.89
N VAL A 87 -1.98 2.64 -16.86
CA VAL A 87 -2.47 1.26 -16.77
C VAL A 87 -1.30 0.30 -16.98
N PRO A 88 -1.00 -0.60 -16.02
CA PRO A 88 0.08 -1.57 -16.17
C PRO A 88 -0.33 -2.66 -17.18
N ARG A 89 0.63 -3.23 -17.88
CA ARG A 89 0.38 -4.41 -18.74
C ARG A 89 0.08 -5.67 -17.94
N MET A 90 0.63 -5.76 -16.72
CA MET A 90 0.48 -6.91 -15.85
C MET A 90 0.49 -6.47 -14.38
N VAL A 91 -0.33 -7.13 -13.59
CA VAL A 91 -0.28 -7.06 -12.12
C VAL A 91 0.02 -8.44 -11.55
N MET A 92 0.93 -8.49 -10.59
CA MET A 92 1.30 -9.71 -9.88
C MET A 92 0.80 -9.63 -8.44
N LEU A 93 0.07 -10.65 -7.99
CA LEU A 93 -0.61 -10.69 -6.71
C LEU A 93 -0.41 -12.02 -6.01
N ASP A 94 -0.54 -11.98 -4.70
CA ASP A 94 -0.61 -13.19 -3.88
C ASP A 94 -2.01 -13.82 -3.94
N PRO A 95 -2.14 -15.12 -3.64
CA PRO A 95 -3.43 -15.82 -3.65
C PRO A 95 -4.30 -15.46 -2.44
N GLY A 96 -4.71 -14.18 -2.32
CA GLY A 96 -5.65 -13.68 -1.32
C GLY A 96 -7.08 -13.66 -1.85
N SER A 97 -8.08 -13.63 -0.96
CA SER A 97 -9.51 -13.60 -1.34
C SER A 97 -9.88 -12.36 -2.14
N ALA A 98 -9.38 -11.19 -1.77
CA ALA A 98 -9.58 -9.95 -2.52
C ALA A 98 -8.94 -10.02 -3.92
N ASN A 99 -7.73 -10.56 -4.02
CA ASN A 99 -6.94 -10.69 -5.25
C ASN A 99 -7.57 -11.66 -6.26
N THR A 100 -8.31 -12.64 -5.79
CA THR A 100 -9.00 -13.64 -6.62
C THR A 100 -10.47 -13.31 -6.88
N SER A 101 -10.96 -12.19 -6.35
CA SER A 101 -12.36 -11.77 -6.49
C SER A 101 -12.77 -11.50 -7.93
N ALA A 102 -14.06 -11.72 -8.23
CA ALA A 102 -14.63 -11.42 -9.55
C ALA A 102 -14.56 -9.93 -9.88
N ALA A 103 -14.77 -9.05 -8.89
CA ALA A 103 -14.71 -7.60 -9.08
C ALA A 103 -13.34 -7.14 -9.57
N PHE A 104 -12.26 -7.56 -8.89
CA PHE A 104 -10.91 -7.19 -9.29
C PHE A 104 -10.51 -7.78 -10.66
N LYS A 105 -10.87 -9.05 -10.92
CA LYS A 105 -10.62 -9.68 -12.23
C LYS A 105 -11.34 -8.97 -13.37
N ASN A 106 -12.60 -8.56 -13.14
CA ASN A 106 -13.37 -7.83 -14.14
C ASN A 106 -12.79 -6.43 -14.39
N LEU A 107 -12.34 -5.72 -13.34
CA LEU A 107 -11.64 -4.45 -13.49
C LEU A 107 -10.37 -4.63 -14.36
N CYS A 108 -9.53 -5.58 -14.03
CA CYS A 108 -8.31 -5.86 -14.80
C CYS A 108 -8.63 -6.24 -16.26
N LYS A 109 -9.63 -7.07 -16.48
CA LYS A 109 -10.10 -7.46 -17.82
C LYS A 109 -10.58 -6.24 -18.63
N SER A 110 -11.35 -5.35 -18.02
CA SER A 110 -11.86 -4.12 -18.67
C SER A 110 -10.74 -3.14 -19.06
N LEU A 111 -9.60 -3.21 -18.38
CA LEU A 111 -8.42 -2.38 -18.62
C LEU A 111 -7.35 -3.09 -19.45
N ASP A 112 -7.61 -4.31 -19.93
CA ASP A 112 -6.64 -5.18 -20.64
C ASP A 112 -5.35 -5.44 -19.81
N VAL A 113 -5.50 -5.60 -18.50
CA VAL A 113 -4.41 -5.88 -17.57
C VAL A 113 -4.31 -7.39 -17.33
N HIS A 114 -3.16 -7.97 -17.62
CA HIS A 114 -2.89 -9.39 -17.30
C HIS A 114 -2.73 -9.58 -15.79
N VAL A 115 -3.53 -10.46 -15.19
CA VAL A 115 -3.44 -10.79 -13.76
C VAL A 115 -2.63 -12.08 -13.59
N GLN A 116 -1.51 -12.00 -12.91
CA GLN A 116 -0.69 -13.14 -12.51
C GLN A 116 -0.83 -13.39 -11.01
N ILE A 117 -1.39 -14.53 -10.64
CA ILE A 117 -1.43 -14.97 -9.24
C ILE A 117 -0.18 -15.80 -8.96
N ASN A 118 0.58 -15.40 -7.94
CA ASN A 118 1.78 -16.12 -7.53
C ASN A 118 1.43 -17.49 -6.96
N LYS A 119 2.24 -18.49 -7.34
CA LYS A 119 2.12 -19.81 -6.70
C LYS A 119 2.65 -19.72 -5.25
N PRO A 120 2.01 -20.40 -4.29
CA PRO A 120 2.54 -20.53 -2.95
C PRO A 120 3.98 -21.08 -3.00
N GLY A 121 4.88 -20.50 -2.21
CA GLY A 121 6.27 -20.96 -2.13
C GLY A 121 7.24 -20.44 -3.18
N ASN A 122 6.87 -19.41 -3.98
CA ASN A 122 7.80 -18.72 -4.88
C ASN A 122 8.34 -17.41 -4.26
N PRO A 123 9.45 -17.43 -3.50
CA PRO A 123 9.95 -16.26 -2.79
C PRO A 123 10.48 -15.15 -3.71
N ARG A 124 10.92 -15.49 -4.92
CA ARG A 124 11.48 -14.48 -5.85
C ARG A 124 10.44 -13.51 -6.38
N ALA A 125 9.18 -13.95 -6.50
CA ALA A 125 8.08 -13.12 -6.97
C ALA A 125 7.63 -12.08 -5.93
N LYS A 126 7.91 -12.32 -4.64
CA LYS A 126 7.47 -11.48 -3.49
C LYS A 126 8.50 -10.48 -3.02
N GLY A 127 9.80 -10.74 -3.23
CA GLY A 127 10.90 -10.00 -2.59
C GLY A 127 10.83 -8.49 -2.79
N GLN A 128 10.30 -8.01 -3.92
CA GLN A 128 10.21 -6.58 -4.18
C GLN A 128 9.10 -5.91 -3.36
N VAL A 129 7.91 -6.51 -3.28
CA VAL A 129 6.81 -5.95 -2.48
C VAL A 129 7.06 -6.13 -0.99
N GLU A 130 7.68 -7.23 -0.57
CA GLU A 130 8.13 -7.43 0.81
C GLU A 130 9.14 -6.34 1.21
N LYS A 131 10.11 -6.05 0.35
CA LYS A 131 11.06 -4.97 0.60
C LYS A 131 10.39 -3.60 0.61
N ALA A 132 9.39 -3.36 -0.25
CA ALA A 132 8.61 -2.12 -0.21
C ALA A 132 7.84 -1.99 1.12
N ASN A 133 7.25 -3.07 1.62
CA ASN A 133 6.61 -3.10 2.94
C ASN A 133 7.57 -2.77 4.07
N ASP A 134 8.78 -3.37 4.10
CA ASP A 134 9.81 -3.06 5.09
C ASP A 134 10.20 -1.57 5.06
N ILE A 135 10.32 -1.01 3.85
CA ILE A 135 10.67 0.41 3.67
C ILE A 135 9.56 1.31 4.23
N VAL A 136 8.30 1.01 3.91
CA VAL A 136 7.15 1.78 4.43
C VAL A 136 7.12 1.71 5.95
N GLU A 137 7.26 0.51 6.52
CA GLU A 137 7.24 0.29 7.98
C GLU A 137 8.38 1.04 8.69
N THR A 138 9.60 0.95 8.14
CA THR A 138 10.78 1.52 8.80
C THR A 138 10.97 3.01 8.53
N ALA A 139 10.69 3.49 7.31
CA ALA A 139 10.99 4.87 6.92
C ALA A 139 9.77 5.81 7.02
N PHE A 140 8.54 5.29 7.09
CA PHE A 140 7.34 6.08 7.23
C PHE A 140 6.59 5.79 8.54
N GLU A 141 6.11 4.56 8.74
CA GLU A 141 5.23 4.23 9.85
C GLU A 141 5.92 4.37 11.22
N SER A 142 7.21 4.13 11.29
CA SER A 142 7.97 4.34 12.52
C SER A 142 7.91 5.78 13.03
N GLY A 143 7.86 6.76 12.11
CA GLY A 143 7.76 8.19 12.42
C GLY A 143 6.37 8.62 12.88
N LEU A 144 5.32 7.86 12.56
CA LEU A 144 3.94 8.18 12.95
C LEU A 144 3.71 8.14 14.48
N ARG A 145 4.60 7.48 15.22
CA ARG A 145 4.57 7.47 16.71
C ARG A 145 4.72 8.85 17.33
N PHE A 146 5.30 9.79 16.59
CA PHE A 146 5.55 11.17 17.02
C PHE A 146 4.56 12.16 16.41
N THR A 147 3.56 11.68 15.67
CA THR A 147 2.60 12.51 14.96
C THR A 147 1.19 12.13 15.41
N GLU A 148 0.41 13.10 15.86
CA GLU A 148 -1.00 12.88 16.12
C GLU A 148 -1.75 12.79 14.78
N ILE A 149 -2.48 11.70 14.57
CA ILE A 149 -3.23 11.45 13.35
C ILE A 149 -4.71 11.33 13.73
N HIS A 150 -5.52 12.23 13.19
CA HIS A 150 -6.93 12.33 13.58
C HIS A 150 -7.85 11.47 12.70
N ASP A 151 -7.49 11.27 11.43
CA ASP A 151 -8.30 10.54 10.48
C ASP A 151 -7.45 9.83 9.40
N ILE A 152 -8.10 8.97 8.62
CA ILE A 152 -7.44 8.20 7.55
C ILE A 152 -7.02 9.09 6.38
N ASP A 153 -7.71 10.18 6.13
CA ASP A 153 -7.37 11.11 5.06
C ASP A 153 -6.08 11.86 5.39
N GLN A 154 -5.90 12.25 6.65
CA GLN A 154 -4.63 12.82 7.12
C GLN A 154 -3.49 11.81 6.98
N LEU A 155 -3.73 10.55 7.36
CA LEU A 155 -2.73 9.48 7.20
C LEU A 155 -2.34 9.30 5.73
N ASN A 156 -3.33 9.27 4.83
CA ASN A 156 -3.08 9.12 3.39
C ASN A 156 -2.36 10.34 2.80
N ARG A 157 -2.66 11.57 3.24
CA ARG A 157 -1.90 12.76 2.84
C ARG A 157 -0.45 12.71 3.30
N LEU A 158 -0.18 12.25 4.51
CA LEU A 158 1.19 12.05 5.03
C LEU A 158 1.93 10.99 4.22
N ALA A 159 1.26 9.87 3.92
CA ALA A 159 1.82 8.81 3.07
C ALA A 159 2.13 9.31 1.67
N GLU A 160 1.25 10.12 1.06
CA GLU A 160 1.48 10.72 -0.25
C GLU A 160 2.70 11.65 -0.26
N HIS A 161 2.85 12.51 0.74
CA HIS A 161 4.02 13.37 0.88
C HIS A 161 5.31 12.56 1.06
N TRP A 162 5.26 11.52 1.90
CA TRP A 162 6.39 10.63 2.08
C TRP A 162 6.76 9.87 0.79
N MET A 163 5.77 9.34 0.05
CA MET A 163 6.00 8.64 -1.21
C MET A 163 6.68 9.55 -2.24
N ARG A 164 6.21 10.80 -2.40
CA ARG A 164 6.81 11.79 -3.30
C ARG A 164 8.27 12.04 -2.93
N TYR A 165 8.55 12.26 -1.66
CA TYR A 165 9.91 12.44 -1.17
C TYR A 165 10.76 11.20 -1.42
N TYR A 166 10.31 10.03 -0.98
CA TYR A 166 11.07 8.79 -1.06
C TYR A 166 11.35 8.38 -2.52
N ASN A 167 10.33 8.35 -3.37
CA ASN A 167 10.46 7.97 -4.78
C ASN A 167 11.27 9.00 -5.59
N GLY A 168 11.20 10.28 -5.21
CA GLY A 168 11.87 11.37 -5.90
C GLY A 168 13.32 11.59 -5.48
N THR A 169 13.73 11.16 -4.27
CA THR A 169 15.07 11.47 -3.72
C THR A 169 15.92 10.23 -3.47
N GLN A 170 15.33 9.11 -3.02
CA GLN A 170 16.09 7.93 -2.67
C GLN A 170 16.49 7.11 -3.91
N LYS A 171 17.77 6.91 -4.10
CA LYS A 171 18.30 6.10 -5.20
C LYS A 171 18.00 4.62 -4.96
N HIS A 172 17.58 3.93 -6.01
CA HIS A 172 17.37 2.49 -5.99
C HIS A 172 18.68 1.76 -6.31
N SER A 173 19.09 0.78 -5.50
CA SER A 173 20.36 0.05 -5.63
C SER A 173 20.55 -0.62 -6.99
N ARG A 174 19.46 -1.12 -7.62
CA ARG A 174 19.51 -1.85 -8.89
C ARG A 174 19.92 -0.99 -10.08
N HIS A 175 19.54 0.29 -10.13
CA HIS A 175 19.78 1.15 -11.30
C HIS A 175 20.46 2.49 -10.96
N GLY A 176 20.74 2.79 -9.70
CA GLY A 176 21.48 3.98 -9.27
C GLY A 176 20.75 5.32 -9.43
N MET A 177 19.52 5.31 -9.95
CA MET A 177 18.66 6.50 -10.13
C MET A 177 17.62 6.58 -9.03
N THR A 178 16.94 7.74 -8.89
CA THR A 178 15.70 7.79 -8.11
C THR A 178 14.60 7.00 -8.84
N ARG A 179 13.59 6.56 -8.09
CA ARG A 179 12.50 5.77 -8.65
C ARG A 179 11.73 6.53 -9.72
N TYR A 180 11.48 7.81 -9.50
CA TYR A 180 10.81 8.67 -10.50
C TYR A 180 11.68 8.95 -11.72
N GLN A 181 13.01 9.09 -11.57
CA GLN A 181 13.91 9.17 -12.73
C GLN A 181 13.88 7.89 -13.57
N ALA A 182 13.85 6.72 -12.91
CA ALA A 182 13.73 5.45 -13.61
C ALA A 182 12.35 5.29 -14.27
N TRP A 183 11.27 5.67 -13.57
CA TRP A 183 9.91 5.66 -14.14
C TRP A 183 9.79 6.47 -15.42
N ASN A 184 10.30 7.70 -15.43
CA ASN A 184 10.25 8.58 -16.59
C ASN A 184 11.06 8.07 -17.81
N LYS A 185 11.89 7.04 -17.64
CA LYS A 185 12.63 6.37 -18.73
C LYS A 185 11.89 5.15 -19.31
N ILE A 186 10.81 4.71 -18.67
CA ILE A 186 9.97 3.63 -19.18
C ILE A 186 9.13 4.20 -20.33
N LYS A 187 9.29 3.60 -21.51
CA LYS A 187 8.55 3.97 -22.72
C LYS A 187 7.38 3.01 -22.93
#